data_a246358fbf1c3f89e4feb9dc03411b96
#
_entry.id   a246358fbf1c3f89e4feb9dc03411b96
#
_cell.length_a   1.000
_cell.length_b   1.000
_cell.length_c   1.000
_cell.angle_alpha   90.00
_cell.angle_beta   90.00
_cell.angle_gamma   90.00
#
_symmetry.space_group_name_H-M   'P 1'
#
loop_
_entity.id
_entity.type
_entity.pdbx_description
1 polymer ?
#
loop_
_entity_poly.entity_id
_entity_poly.type
_entity_poly.pdbx_seq_one_letter_code
_entity_poly.pdbx_strand_id
1 'polypeptide(L)'
;MNEKETNIIITRIEQWYSRLQGMFVEDRQSLHAEYSWSKDPVPFANRLDKKYKSITKDKSWGKEWDSAWFRLTGTRKKEWKGKTIVADLDFSGEGLVYDPNGNEIQGITNASIWDQNFVRTRVILPKTCFKKDDIELWVETAANSLFGIYVDTDPDQDSPKRHGTFDAKVVTIDIGIFRKDIWDLYLDARILIGLVKRLDKKSVRRARIIDTMNNAVVAFKDDKKDAEASRKILSKELNKKATSSDLKAAAVGHAHIDTGWLWPVRE
;
A
#
# COMPACT_ATOMS: atom_id res chain seq x y z
N MET A 1 -27.02 1.36 25.24
CA MET A 1 -26.06 2.42 24.83
C MET A 1 -26.82 3.45 24.00
N ASN A 2 -26.75 4.71 24.35
CA ASN A 2 -27.40 5.76 23.58
C ASN A 2 -26.55 6.11 22.32
N GLU A 3 -27.09 6.91 21.40
CA GLU A 3 -26.43 7.23 20.13
C GLU A 3 -25.11 8.00 20.34
N LYS A 4 -25.05 8.89 21.33
CA LYS A 4 -23.87 9.68 21.65
C LYS A 4 -22.72 8.78 22.16
N GLU A 5 -23.00 7.86 23.05
CA GLU A 5 -22.04 6.88 23.56
C GLU A 5 -21.54 5.96 22.45
N THR A 6 -22.44 5.49 21.58
CA THR A 6 -22.08 4.67 20.42
C THR A 6 -21.11 5.37 19.49
N ASN A 7 -21.36 6.66 19.20
CA ASN A 7 -20.49 7.45 18.33
C ASN A 7 -19.10 7.67 18.94
N ILE A 8 -18.99 7.89 20.23
CA ILE A 8 -17.70 8.00 20.94
C ILE A 8 -16.88 6.71 20.78
N ILE A 9 -17.53 5.55 20.96
CA ILE A 9 -16.87 4.25 20.81
C ILE A 9 -16.41 4.02 19.36
N ILE A 10 -17.26 4.34 18.37
CA ILE A 10 -16.89 4.22 16.94
C ILE A 10 -15.70 5.12 16.62
N THR A 11 -15.68 6.37 17.05
CA THR A 11 -14.56 7.29 16.87
C THR A 11 -13.27 6.73 17.47
N ARG A 12 -13.34 6.15 18.68
CA ARG A 12 -12.20 5.49 19.32
C ARG A 12 -11.67 4.30 18.50
N ILE A 13 -12.58 3.48 17.97
CA ILE A 13 -12.21 2.36 17.10
C ILE A 13 -11.55 2.85 15.82
N GLU A 14 -12.07 3.88 15.18
CA GLU A 14 -11.51 4.46 13.95
C GLU A 14 -10.13 5.08 14.20
N GLN A 15 -9.93 5.77 15.30
CA GLN A 15 -8.61 6.29 15.70
C GLN A 15 -7.59 5.15 15.94
N TRP A 16 -7.99 4.09 16.64
CA TRP A 16 -7.15 2.92 16.82
C TRP A 16 -6.79 2.26 15.48
N TYR A 17 -7.77 2.05 14.61
CA TYR A 17 -7.57 1.49 13.29
C TYR A 17 -6.59 2.31 12.44
N SER A 18 -6.72 3.63 12.47
CA SER A 18 -5.79 4.54 11.78
C SER A 18 -4.36 4.43 12.32
N ARG A 19 -4.19 4.30 13.65
CA ARG A 19 -2.85 4.11 14.27
C ARG A 19 -2.16 2.83 13.82
N LEU A 20 -2.91 1.72 13.60
CA LEU A 20 -2.33 0.46 13.13
C LEU A 20 -1.59 0.61 11.80
N GLN A 21 -2.02 1.52 10.91
CA GLN A 21 -1.35 1.76 9.63
C GLN A 21 0.10 2.25 9.79
N GLY A 22 0.34 3.07 10.79
CA GLY A 22 1.71 3.55 11.12
C GLY A 22 2.62 2.47 11.71
N MET A 23 2.07 1.32 12.11
CA MET A 23 2.79 0.26 12.80
C MET A 23 3.17 -0.94 11.91
N PHE A 24 2.85 -0.92 10.61
CA PHE A 24 3.12 -2.05 9.71
C PHE A 24 4.60 -2.32 9.47
N VAL A 25 5.43 -1.32 9.63
CA VAL A 25 6.88 -1.41 9.41
C VAL A 25 7.60 -0.77 10.58
N GLU A 26 8.42 -1.54 11.27
CA GLU A 26 9.25 -1.05 12.37
C GLU A 26 10.73 -0.99 11.98
N ASP A 27 11.50 -0.22 12.74
CA ASP A 27 12.95 -0.09 12.61
C ASP A 27 13.39 0.25 11.17
N ARG A 28 12.83 1.32 10.61
CA ARG A 28 13.07 1.74 9.22
C ARG A 28 14.49 2.23 9.00
N GLN A 29 15.01 2.01 7.81
CA GLN A 29 16.19 2.67 7.26
C GLN A 29 16.00 2.93 5.77
N SER A 30 16.56 4.03 5.27
CA SER A 30 16.49 4.35 3.83
C SER A 30 17.51 3.54 3.04
N LEU A 31 17.13 3.16 1.82
CA LEU A 31 18.03 2.60 0.83
C LEU A 31 18.77 3.72 0.10
N HIS A 32 19.95 3.41 -0.42
CA HIS A 32 20.61 4.22 -1.43
C HIS A 32 19.93 4.00 -2.77
N ALA A 33 19.64 5.09 -3.50
CA ALA A 33 18.98 5.04 -4.79
C ALA A 33 19.85 5.66 -5.88
N GLU A 34 19.96 4.95 -6.98
CA GLU A 34 20.46 5.46 -8.25
C GLU A 34 19.38 5.28 -9.31
N TYR A 35 19.28 6.17 -10.27
CA TYR A 35 18.29 6.07 -11.35
C TYR A 35 18.84 6.40 -12.72
N SER A 36 18.20 5.82 -13.71
CA SER A 36 18.42 6.12 -15.13
C SER A 36 17.08 6.48 -15.77
N TRP A 37 16.97 7.74 -16.19
CA TRP A 37 15.77 8.25 -16.84
C TRP A 37 15.69 7.85 -18.31
N SER A 38 14.48 7.64 -18.79
CA SER A 38 14.18 7.46 -20.21
C SER A 38 12.82 8.08 -20.54
N LYS A 39 12.64 8.47 -21.81
CA LYS A 39 11.33 8.97 -22.27
C LYS A 39 10.34 7.82 -22.41
N ASP A 40 10.82 6.67 -22.83
CA ASP A 40 10.03 5.46 -23.08
C ASP A 40 10.50 4.32 -22.17
N PRO A 41 9.63 3.34 -21.85
CA PRO A 41 10.00 2.16 -21.08
C PRO A 41 11.20 1.42 -21.69
N VAL A 42 12.09 0.93 -20.85
CA VAL A 42 13.28 0.18 -21.24
C VAL A 42 13.19 -1.23 -20.64
N PRO A 43 13.29 -2.29 -21.45
CA PRO A 43 13.26 -3.66 -20.94
C PRO A 43 14.32 -3.93 -19.86
N PHE A 44 14.05 -4.81 -18.91
CA PHE A 44 14.98 -5.17 -17.83
C PHE A 44 16.39 -5.52 -18.34
N ALA A 45 16.48 -6.25 -19.45
CA ALA A 45 17.77 -6.66 -20.05
C ALA A 45 18.63 -5.47 -20.45
N ASN A 46 18.03 -4.34 -20.83
CA ASN A 46 18.68 -3.14 -21.32
C ASN A 46 18.82 -2.05 -20.25
N ARG A 47 18.39 -2.30 -19.01
CA ARG A 47 18.40 -1.29 -17.95
C ARG A 47 19.79 -0.69 -17.66
N LEU A 48 20.86 -1.44 -17.95
CA LEU A 48 22.25 -1.01 -17.73
C LEU A 48 22.89 -0.29 -18.91
N ASP A 49 22.19 -0.13 -20.03
CA ASP A 49 22.74 0.51 -21.23
C ASP A 49 22.96 2.03 -21.05
N LYS A 50 22.39 2.60 -19.99
CA LYS A 50 22.52 4.03 -19.68
C LYS A 50 23.22 4.25 -18.33
N LYS A 51 23.74 5.47 -18.15
CA LYS A 51 24.38 5.84 -16.88
C LYS A 51 23.35 6.12 -15.80
N TYR A 52 23.64 5.64 -14.61
CA TYR A 52 22.87 5.91 -13.39
C TYR A 52 23.43 7.13 -12.66
N LYS A 53 22.56 7.90 -12.01
CA LYS A 53 22.91 9.01 -11.12
C LYS A 53 22.26 8.75 -9.76
N SER A 54 22.95 9.14 -8.69
CA SER A 54 22.38 9.11 -7.36
C SER A 54 21.20 10.08 -7.24
N ILE A 55 20.19 9.67 -6.51
CA ILE A 55 19.02 10.48 -6.19
C ILE A 55 18.61 10.25 -4.74
N THR A 56 18.05 11.28 -4.12
CA THR A 56 17.57 11.23 -2.73
C THR A 56 16.09 11.54 -2.67
N LYS A 57 15.49 11.24 -1.52
CA LYS A 57 14.11 11.59 -1.20
C LYS A 57 13.80 13.06 -1.54
N ASP A 58 12.58 13.33 -1.94
CA ASP A 58 12.01 14.62 -2.33
C ASP A 58 12.61 15.23 -3.62
N LYS A 59 13.49 14.51 -4.31
CA LYS A 59 14.03 14.95 -5.60
C LYS A 59 13.18 14.44 -6.75
N SER A 60 12.99 15.31 -7.74
CA SER A 60 12.31 14.99 -8.99
C SER A 60 13.17 14.08 -9.87
N TRP A 61 12.51 13.11 -10.52
CA TRP A 61 13.18 12.18 -11.43
C TRP A 61 12.57 12.15 -12.84
N GLY A 62 11.33 12.61 -13.02
CA GLY A 62 10.64 12.57 -14.31
C GLY A 62 9.43 13.48 -14.38
N LYS A 63 8.97 13.72 -15.59
CA LYS A 63 7.72 14.42 -15.92
C LYS A 63 6.67 13.39 -16.32
N GLU A 64 5.46 13.84 -16.51
CA GLU A 64 4.31 12.99 -16.89
C GLU A 64 4.66 12.03 -18.03
N TRP A 65 4.42 10.74 -17.79
CA TRP A 65 4.72 9.63 -18.71
C TRP A 65 6.21 9.43 -19.04
N ASP A 66 7.10 10.00 -18.27
CA ASP A 66 8.50 9.58 -18.31
C ASP A 66 8.68 8.24 -17.60
N SER A 67 9.67 7.48 -17.99
CA SER A 67 10.05 6.21 -17.38
C SER A 67 11.41 6.31 -16.72
N ALA A 68 11.65 5.49 -15.72
CA ALA A 68 12.98 5.34 -15.13
C ALA A 68 13.19 3.95 -14.55
N TRP A 69 14.44 3.50 -14.60
CA TRP A 69 14.93 2.42 -13.79
C TRP A 69 15.58 2.95 -12.52
N PHE A 70 15.19 2.44 -11.38
CA PHE A 70 15.85 2.68 -10.10
C PHE A 70 16.60 1.43 -9.66
N ARG A 71 17.84 1.60 -9.25
CA ARG A 71 18.63 0.62 -8.51
C ARG A 71 18.65 1.02 -7.06
N LEU A 72 18.12 0.18 -6.19
CA LEU A 72 18.06 0.42 -4.76
C LEU A 72 18.99 -0.55 -4.05
N THR A 73 19.88 -0.03 -3.23
CA THR A 73 20.88 -0.81 -2.50
C THR A 73 20.92 -0.42 -1.03
N GLY A 74 21.33 -1.37 -0.18
CA GLY A 74 21.48 -1.12 1.24
C GLY A 74 22.06 -2.34 1.95
N THR A 75 22.12 -2.27 3.26
CA THR A 75 22.60 -3.38 4.09
C THR A 75 21.61 -3.62 5.23
N ARG A 76 21.16 -4.85 5.37
CA ARG A 76 20.27 -5.27 6.45
C ARG A 76 20.99 -5.19 7.79
N LYS A 77 20.35 -4.60 8.80
CA LYS A 77 20.85 -4.62 10.17
C LYS A 77 20.96 -6.07 10.68
N LYS A 78 21.96 -6.35 11.50
CA LYS A 78 22.20 -7.71 12.03
C LYS A 78 21.02 -8.22 12.86
N GLU A 79 20.34 -7.33 13.57
CA GLU A 79 19.17 -7.60 14.41
C GLU A 79 17.94 -8.03 13.62
N TRP A 80 17.94 -7.77 12.30
CA TRP A 80 16.85 -8.16 11.40
C TRP A 80 16.98 -9.59 10.86
N LYS A 81 18.05 -10.30 11.23
CA LYS A 81 18.26 -11.69 10.79
C LYS A 81 17.09 -12.57 11.21
N GLY A 82 16.50 -13.28 10.25
CA GLY A 82 15.34 -14.14 10.48
C GLY A 82 14.00 -13.39 10.55
N LYS A 83 13.98 -12.07 10.39
CA LYS A 83 12.76 -11.27 10.27
C LYS A 83 12.32 -11.15 8.81
N THR A 84 11.03 -10.94 8.59
CA THR A 84 10.50 -10.57 7.28
C THR A 84 10.82 -9.10 7.03
N ILE A 85 11.55 -8.82 5.95
CA ILE A 85 11.90 -7.47 5.54
C ILE A 85 10.94 -7.02 4.44
N VAL A 86 10.49 -5.80 4.56
CA VAL A 86 9.64 -5.13 3.59
C VAL A 86 10.33 -3.87 3.08
N ALA A 87 10.22 -3.61 1.78
CA ALA A 87 10.51 -2.31 1.21
C ALA A 87 9.21 -1.50 1.13
N ASP A 88 9.27 -0.23 1.51
CA ASP A 88 8.19 0.75 1.37
C ASP A 88 8.65 1.75 0.32
N LEU A 89 8.05 1.67 -0.87
CA LEU A 89 8.54 2.31 -2.09
C LEU A 89 7.45 3.20 -2.70
N ASP A 90 7.76 4.47 -2.90
CA ASP A 90 6.88 5.42 -3.57
C ASP A 90 7.71 6.37 -4.43
N PHE A 91 7.47 6.35 -5.72
CA PHE A 91 8.13 7.17 -6.74
C PHE A 91 7.18 8.17 -7.41
N SER A 92 6.05 8.50 -6.77
CA SER A 92 5.00 9.36 -7.32
C SER A 92 4.36 8.80 -8.60
N GLY A 93 4.16 7.47 -8.67
CA GLY A 93 3.56 6.85 -9.84
C GLY A 93 3.43 5.35 -9.64
N GLU A 94 3.31 4.65 -10.74
CA GLU A 94 3.30 3.20 -10.76
C GLU A 94 4.69 2.65 -11.02
N GLY A 95 4.91 1.41 -10.61
CA GLY A 95 6.17 0.73 -10.88
C GLY A 95 6.06 -0.76 -10.71
N LEU A 96 7.05 -1.46 -11.25
CA LEU A 96 7.22 -2.91 -11.10
C LEU A 96 8.57 -3.18 -10.44
N VAL A 97 8.54 -3.95 -9.36
CA VAL A 97 9.73 -4.28 -8.56
C VAL A 97 10.28 -5.62 -9.00
N TYR A 98 11.58 -5.68 -9.18
CA TYR A 98 12.34 -6.88 -9.59
C TYR A 98 13.42 -7.21 -8.57
N ASP A 99 13.75 -8.50 -8.50
CA ASP A 99 14.98 -8.94 -7.86
C ASP A 99 16.21 -8.70 -8.78
N PRO A 100 17.45 -8.85 -8.28
CA PRO A 100 18.66 -8.68 -9.11
C PRO A 100 18.76 -9.59 -10.32
N ASN A 101 18.04 -10.71 -10.32
CA ASN A 101 18.04 -11.69 -11.40
C ASN A 101 17.00 -11.37 -12.50
N GLY A 102 16.15 -10.38 -12.28
CA GLY A 102 15.09 -9.99 -13.21
C GLY A 102 13.76 -10.70 -12.98
N ASN A 103 13.59 -11.36 -11.85
CA ASN A 103 12.28 -11.92 -11.50
C ASN A 103 11.39 -10.79 -10.96
N GLU A 104 10.20 -10.68 -11.50
CA GLU A 104 9.17 -9.75 -11.04
C GLU A 104 8.70 -10.15 -9.63
N ILE A 105 8.63 -9.16 -8.75
CA ILE A 105 8.21 -9.37 -7.35
C ILE A 105 6.79 -8.85 -7.17
N GLN A 106 6.55 -7.57 -7.48
CA GLN A 106 5.26 -6.93 -7.24
C GLN A 106 5.15 -5.60 -7.99
N GLY A 107 3.95 -5.33 -8.54
CA GLY A 107 3.55 -4.00 -8.96
C GLY A 107 3.30 -3.08 -7.76
N ILE A 108 3.72 -1.84 -7.85
CA ILE A 108 3.49 -0.79 -6.84
C ILE A 108 2.71 0.38 -7.43
N THR A 109 1.87 0.99 -6.60
CA THR A 109 1.16 2.23 -6.90
C THR A 109 0.92 3.01 -5.62
N ASN A 110 1.11 4.32 -5.67
CA ASN A 110 0.92 5.20 -4.52
C ASN A 110 -0.49 5.80 -4.45
N ALA A 111 -1.31 5.56 -5.44
CA ALA A 111 -2.59 6.26 -5.56
C ALA A 111 -3.73 5.36 -6.00
N SER A 112 -4.92 5.78 -5.61
CA SER A 112 -6.20 5.30 -6.12
C SER A 112 -7.23 6.41 -5.99
N ILE A 113 -7.90 6.74 -7.07
CA ILE A 113 -9.00 7.73 -7.02
C ILE A 113 -10.24 7.23 -6.28
N TRP A 114 -10.40 5.91 -6.20
CA TRP A 114 -11.61 5.31 -5.64
C TRP A 114 -11.48 5.05 -4.15
N ASP A 115 -10.31 4.59 -3.72
CA ASP A 115 -10.08 4.23 -2.33
C ASP A 115 -8.57 4.19 -2.03
N GLN A 116 -8.12 5.00 -1.09
CA GLN A 116 -6.73 5.00 -0.59
C GLN A 116 -6.27 3.63 -0.06
N ASN A 117 -7.20 2.72 0.21
CA ASN A 117 -6.87 1.35 0.58
C ASN A 117 -6.29 0.51 -0.58
N PHE A 118 -6.35 0.99 -1.82
CA PHE A 118 -5.71 0.35 -2.97
C PHE A 118 -4.25 0.76 -3.18
N VAL A 119 -3.74 1.69 -2.40
CA VAL A 119 -2.31 2.03 -2.40
C VAL A 119 -1.46 0.79 -2.06
N ARG A 120 -0.45 0.53 -2.89
CA ARG A 120 0.47 -0.62 -2.75
C ARG A 120 1.89 -0.13 -2.85
N THR A 121 2.48 0.29 -1.75
CA THR A 121 3.87 0.76 -1.68
C THR A 121 4.78 -0.24 -0.97
N ARG A 122 4.21 -1.24 -0.29
CA ARG A 122 4.98 -2.20 0.51
C ARG A 122 5.19 -3.51 -0.22
N VAL A 123 6.46 -3.90 -0.34
CA VAL A 123 6.93 -5.08 -1.06
C VAL A 123 7.69 -5.97 -0.10
N ILE A 124 7.22 -7.20 0.14
CA ILE A 124 7.97 -8.18 0.93
C ILE A 124 9.15 -8.64 0.10
N LEU A 125 10.36 -8.45 0.61
CA LEU A 125 11.57 -8.79 -0.11
C LEU A 125 11.83 -10.30 -0.07
N PRO A 126 11.90 -10.98 -1.23
CA PRO A 126 12.30 -12.38 -1.32
C PRO A 126 13.79 -12.54 -1.01
N LYS A 127 14.21 -13.78 -0.72
CA LYS A 127 15.61 -14.10 -0.40
C LYS A 127 16.58 -13.71 -1.53
N THR A 128 16.11 -13.69 -2.76
CA THR A 128 16.90 -13.35 -3.96
C THR A 128 17.37 -11.88 -3.97
N CYS A 129 16.72 -11.00 -3.22
CA CYS A 129 17.17 -9.62 -3.03
C CYS A 129 18.36 -9.48 -2.06
N PHE A 130 18.81 -10.57 -1.42
CA PHE A 130 19.86 -10.53 -0.41
C PHE A 130 21.10 -11.31 -0.84
N LYS A 131 22.28 -10.66 -0.75
CA LYS A 131 23.58 -11.31 -0.81
C LYS A 131 24.25 -11.16 0.55
N LYS A 132 24.12 -12.17 1.42
CA LYS A 132 24.40 -12.08 2.86
C LYS A 132 23.48 -11.01 3.51
N ASP A 133 24.04 -9.90 3.94
CA ASP A 133 23.29 -8.79 4.51
C ASP A 133 23.10 -7.62 3.53
N ASP A 134 23.75 -7.64 2.38
CA ASP A 134 23.55 -6.64 1.33
C ASP A 134 22.23 -6.89 0.61
N ILE A 135 21.55 -5.79 0.33
CA ILE A 135 20.24 -5.76 -0.32
C ILE A 135 20.39 -5.06 -1.67
N GLU A 136 19.81 -5.65 -2.69
CA GLU A 136 19.66 -5.02 -4.00
C GLU A 136 18.28 -5.37 -4.57
N LEU A 137 17.60 -4.37 -5.12
CA LEU A 137 16.37 -4.51 -5.90
C LEU A 137 16.32 -3.45 -6.99
N TRP A 138 15.51 -3.73 -8.00
CA TRP A 138 15.31 -2.87 -9.15
C TRP A 138 13.86 -2.48 -9.26
N VAL A 139 13.59 -1.25 -9.70
CA VAL A 139 12.22 -0.78 -9.91
C VAL A 139 12.16 -0.08 -11.25
N GLU A 140 11.32 -0.58 -12.14
CA GLU A 140 10.85 0.15 -13.29
C GLU A 140 9.69 1.04 -12.86
N THR A 141 9.71 2.31 -13.25
CA THR A 141 8.68 3.26 -12.85
C THR A 141 8.16 4.06 -14.04
N ALA A 142 6.87 4.38 -14.00
CA ALA A 142 6.24 5.36 -14.85
C ALA A 142 5.81 6.58 -14.02
N ALA A 143 6.13 7.78 -14.49
CA ALA A 143 5.69 9.02 -13.88
C ALA A 143 4.24 9.29 -14.28
N ASN A 144 3.29 8.77 -13.52
CA ASN A 144 1.87 8.98 -13.80
C ASN A 144 1.14 9.54 -12.58
N SER A 145 0.51 10.67 -12.76
CA SER A 145 -0.39 11.26 -11.78
C SER A 145 -1.77 10.66 -11.93
N LEU A 146 -1.96 9.44 -11.47
CA LEU A 146 -3.25 8.78 -11.47
C LEU A 146 -4.12 9.11 -12.70
N PHE A 147 -4.15 8.25 -13.71
CA PHE A 147 -4.81 8.45 -15.00
C PHE A 147 -4.26 9.58 -15.89
N GLY A 148 -3.13 10.19 -15.56
CA GLY A 148 -2.54 11.25 -16.37
C GLY A 148 -3.38 12.52 -16.48
N ILE A 149 -4.49 12.59 -15.76
CA ILE A 149 -5.41 13.74 -15.76
C ILE A 149 -5.73 14.12 -14.32
N TYR A 150 -5.36 15.31 -13.94
CA TYR A 150 -5.94 15.92 -12.75
C TYR A 150 -7.37 16.31 -13.09
N VAL A 151 -8.34 15.57 -12.57
CA VAL A 151 -9.75 15.90 -12.76
C VAL A 151 -10.04 17.15 -11.92
N ASP A 152 -9.95 18.30 -12.55
CA ASP A 152 -10.62 19.46 -12.06
C ASP A 152 -12.09 19.36 -12.45
N THR A 153 -12.95 19.72 -11.56
CA THR A 153 -14.40 19.54 -11.66
C THR A 153 -15.07 20.49 -12.65
N ASP A 154 -14.32 21.26 -13.41
CA ASP A 154 -14.86 22.15 -14.42
C ASP A 154 -14.73 21.51 -15.82
N PRO A 155 -15.81 20.93 -16.36
CA PRO A 155 -15.80 20.28 -17.67
C PRO A 155 -15.58 21.24 -18.83
N ASP A 156 -15.76 22.56 -18.65
CA ASP A 156 -15.64 23.57 -19.70
C ASP A 156 -14.25 24.20 -19.78
N GLN A 157 -13.34 23.84 -18.87
CA GLN A 157 -11.96 24.27 -18.99
C GLN A 157 -11.16 23.32 -19.88
N ASP A 158 -11.14 23.60 -21.14
CA ASP A 158 -10.15 23.10 -22.08
C ASP A 158 -8.76 23.65 -21.65
N SER A 159 -8.16 22.97 -20.69
CA SER A 159 -6.90 23.40 -20.10
C SER A 159 -5.75 22.52 -20.58
N PRO A 160 -5.06 22.91 -21.66
CA PRO A 160 -3.85 22.23 -22.11
C PRO A 160 -2.71 22.28 -21.07
N LYS A 161 -2.89 23.03 -19.98
CA LYS A 161 -1.92 23.17 -18.88
C LYS A 161 -1.89 21.98 -17.91
N ARG A 162 -2.76 20.99 -18.03
CA ARG A 162 -2.88 19.87 -17.08
C ARG A 162 -2.04 18.66 -17.46
N HIS A 163 -1.87 18.43 -18.74
CA HIS A 163 -0.94 17.43 -19.23
C HIS A 163 0.48 17.97 -19.17
N GLY A 164 1.38 17.17 -18.60
CA GLY A 164 2.80 17.52 -18.53
C GLY A 164 3.19 18.47 -17.39
N THR A 165 2.31 18.77 -16.44
CA THR A 165 2.64 19.52 -15.22
C THR A 165 3.08 18.63 -14.07
N PHE A 166 2.86 17.33 -14.15
CA PHE A 166 3.24 16.38 -13.12
C PHE A 166 4.77 16.26 -13.03
N ASP A 167 5.24 16.29 -11.79
CA ASP A 167 6.65 16.18 -11.44
C ASP A 167 6.85 15.03 -10.46
N ALA A 168 7.24 13.88 -10.99
CA ALA A 168 7.43 12.68 -10.19
C ALA A 168 8.66 12.81 -9.29
N LYS A 169 8.50 12.43 -8.02
CA LYS A 169 9.54 12.52 -6.99
C LYS A 169 9.77 11.18 -6.32
N VAL A 170 10.95 11.02 -5.77
CA VAL A 170 11.21 9.93 -4.81
C VAL A 170 10.57 10.31 -3.48
N VAL A 171 9.48 9.66 -3.12
CA VAL A 171 8.73 9.94 -1.88
C VAL A 171 9.20 9.04 -0.74
N THR A 172 9.33 7.73 -0.99
CA THR A 172 9.77 6.76 0.01
C THR A 172 10.60 5.66 -0.64
N ILE A 173 11.75 5.36 -0.04
CA ILE A 173 12.67 4.29 -0.44
C ILE A 173 13.24 3.62 0.81
N ASP A 174 12.35 3.22 1.73
CA ASP A 174 12.73 2.67 3.02
C ASP A 174 12.58 1.15 3.05
N ILE A 175 13.39 0.50 3.88
CA ILE A 175 13.18 -0.88 4.29
C ILE A 175 13.00 -0.97 5.79
N GLY A 176 12.37 -2.04 6.25
CA GLY A 176 12.20 -2.28 7.69
C GLY A 176 11.62 -3.67 7.97
N ILE A 177 11.39 -3.95 9.24
CA ILE A 177 10.79 -5.21 9.68
C ILE A 177 9.28 -5.14 9.47
N PHE A 178 8.73 -6.10 8.74
CA PHE A 178 7.30 -6.21 8.52
C PHE A 178 6.57 -6.77 9.74
N ARG A 179 5.63 -6.02 10.27
CA ARG A 179 4.74 -6.42 11.36
C ARG A 179 3.50 -7.10 10.79
N LYS A 180 3.67 -8.35 10.34
CA LYS A 180 2.56 -9.15 9.81
C LYS A 180 1.40 -9.30 10.81
N ASP A 181 1.70 -9.39 12.09
CA ASP A 181 0.72 -9.47 13.17
C ASP A 181 -0.19 -8.24 13.22
N ILE A 182 0.38 -7.04 13.08
CA ILE A 182 -0.37 -5.77 13.00
C ILE A 182 -1.14 -5.67 11.68
N TRP A 183 -0.51 -6.09 10.57
CA TRP A 183 -1.18 -6.10 9.27
C TRP A 183 -2.42 -7.01 9.28
N ASP A 184 -2.31 -8.20 9.82
CA ASP A 184 -3.43 -9.13 9.93
C ASP A 184 -4.54 -8.57 10.86
N LEU A 185 -4.17 -7.94 11.99
CA LEU A 185 -5.12 -7.26 12.87
C LEU A 185 -5.84 -6.11 12.17
N TYR A 186 -5.12 -5.33 11.38
CA TYR A 186 -5.68 -4.25 10.57
C TYR A 186 -6.72 -4.78 9.57
N LEU A 187 -6.43 -5.90 8.88
CA LEU A 187 -7.37 -6.50 7.93
C LEU A 187 -8.62 -7.02 8.63
N ASP A 188 -8.47 -7.69 9.77
CA ASP A 188 -9.58 -8.18 10.61
C ASP A 188 -10.48 -7.01 11.04
N ALA A 189 -9.87 -5.92 11.53
CA ALA A 189 -10.60 -4.72 11.95
C ALA A 189 -11.29 -4.01 10.77
N ARG A 190 -10.66 -3.94 9.59
CA ARG A 190 -11.21 -3.34 8.37
C ARG A 190 -12.53 -3.97 7.97
N ILE A 191 -12.62 -5.30 8.00
CA ILE A 191 -13.84 -6.03 7.66
C ILE A 191 -14.96 -5.65 8.63
N LEU A 192 -14.70 -5.65 9.93
CA LEU A 192 -15.70 -5.35 10.94
C LEU A 192 -16.15 -3.88 10.93
N ILE A 193 -15.23 -2.93 10.70
CA ILE A 193 -15.58 -1.51 10.49
C ILE A 193 -16.48 -1.36 9.27
N GLY A 194 -16.15 -2.04 8.17
CA GLY A 194 -16.97 -2.05 6.96
C GLY A 194 -18.40 -2.56 7.22
N LEU A 195 -18.55 -3.59 8.04
CA LEU A 195 -19.85 -4.09 8.45
C LEU A 195 -20.60 -3.09 9.33
N VAL A 196 -19.95 -2.48 10.33
CA VAL A 196 -20.54 -1.46 11.20
C VAL A 196 -21.10 -0.29 10.39
N LYS A 197 -20.41 0.13 9.33
CA LYS A 197 -20.85 1.23 8.46
C LYS A 197 -22.07 0.88 7.60
N ARG A 198 -22.29 -0.39 7.28
CA ARG A 198 -23.36 -0.85 6.36
C ARG A 198 -24.56 -1.47 7.04
N LEU A 199 -24.40 -1.99 8.25
CA LEU A 199 -25.51 -2.59 9.00
C LEU A 199 -26.45 -1.51 9.55
N ASP A 200 -27.75 -1.82 9.61
CA ASP A 200 -28.76 -0.98 10.23
C ASP A 200 -28.35 -0.56 11.65
N LYS A 201 -28.53 0.73 11.97
CA LYS A 201 -28.13 1.31 13.26
C LYS A 201 -28.79 0.62 14.47
N LYS A 202 -30.00 0.07 14.31
CA LYS A 202 -30.75 -0.64 15.35
C LYS A 202 -30.43 -2.15 15.38
N SER A 203 -29.60 -2.63 14.49
CA SER A 203 -29.24 -4.06 14.42
C SER A 203 -28.47 -4.49 15.66
N VAL A 204 -28.93 -5.57 16.29
CA VAL A 204 -28.22 -6.25 17.39
C VAL A 204 -26.84 -6.72 16.95
N ARG A 205 -26.71 -7.19 15.72
CA ARG A 205 -25.41 -7.59 15.13
C ARG A 205 -24.43 -6.41 15.11
N ARG A 206 -24.88 -5.24 14.70
CA ARG A 206 -24.04 -4.02 14.68
C ARG A 206 -23.57 -3.64 16.08
N ALA A 207 -24.47 -3.64 17.06
CA ALA A 207 -24.14 -3.31 18.45
C ALA A 207 -23.08 -4.27 19.01
N ARG A 208 -23.24 -5.57 18.76
CA ARG A 208 -22.30 -6.60 19.19
C ARG A 208 -20.93 -6.50 18.52
N ILE A 209 -20.87 -6.17 17.23
CA ILE A 209 -19.60 -5.91 16.54
C ILE A 209 -18.88 -4.70 17.16
N ILE A 210 -19.59 -3.62 17.43
CA ILE A 210 -19.02 -2.42 18.07
C ILE A 210 -18.44 -2.76 19.45
N ASP A 211 -19.17 -3.50 20.27
CA ASP A 211 -18.70 -3.96 21.60
C ASP A 211 -17.46 -4.85 21.47
N THR A 212 -17.47 -5.82 20.56
CA THR A 212 -16.33 -6.71 20.32
C THR A 212 -15.10 -5.92 19.86
N MET A 213 -15.26 -4.95 18.97
CA MET A 213 -14.16 -4.08 18.52
C MET A 213 -13.65 -3.19 19.65
N ASN A 214 -14.53 -2.62 20.46
CA ASN A 214 -14.10 -1.83 21.62
C ASN A 214 -13.26 -2.67 22.60
N ASN A 215 -13.65 -3.92 22.84
CA ASN A 215 -12.89 -4.84 23.67
C ASN A 215 -11.52 -5.17 23.06
N ALA A 216 -11.42 -5.29 21.74
CA ALA A 216 -10.14 -5.46 21.05
C ALA A 216 -9.23 -4.22 21.18
N VAL A 217 -9.81 -3.00 21.09
CA VAL A 217 -9.09 -1.76 21.35
C VAL A 217 -8.54 -1.69 22.78
N VAL A 218 -9.33 -2.11 23.75
CA VAL A 218 -8.91 -2.15 25.18
C VAL A 218 -7.78 -3.15 25.40
N ALA A 219 -7.83 -4.30 24.71
CA ALA A 219 -6.79 -5.33 24.81
C ALA A 219 -5.47 -4.93 24.14
N PHE A 220 -5.51 -4.00 23.19
CA PHE A 220 -4.33 -3.53 22.46
C PHE A 220 -3.64 -2.39 23.21
N LYS A 221 -2.49 -2.67 23.81
CA LYS A 221 -1.70 -1.71 24.62
C LYS A 221 -0.46 -1.18 23.89
N ASP A 222 -0.43 -1.28 22.58
CA ASP A 222 0.72 -0.93 21.72
C ASP A 222 1.95 -1.87 21.89
N ASP A 223 1.80 -3.02 22.51
CA ASP A 223 2.83 -4.06 22.62
C ASP A 223 2.64 -5.13 21.52
N LYS A 224 3.77 -5.73 21.11
CA LYS A 224 3.84 -6.80 20.09
C LYS A 224 2.93 -8.01 20.41
N LYS A 225 2.71 -8.31 21.68
CA LYS A 225 1.86 -9.42 22.13
C LYS A 225 0.37 -9.12 22.02
N ASP A 226 0.00 -7.87 21.90
CA ASP A 226 -1.40 -7.46 22.02
C ASP A 226 -2.17 -7.60 20.71
N ALA A 227 -1.48 -7.65 19.56
CA ALA A 227 -2.12 -7.88 18.27
C ALA A 227 -2.83 -9.23 18.21
N GLU A 228 -2.21 -10.31 18.70
CA GLU A 228 -2.81 -11.64 18.73
C GLU A 228 -4.01 -11.70 19.69
N ALA A 229 -3.91 -11.10 20.87
CA ALA A 229 -5.01 -11.02 21.83
C ALA A 229 -6.21 -10.26 21.22
N SER A 230 -5.97 -9.13 20.59
CA SER A 230 -7.00 -8.36 19.90
C SER A 230 -7.64 -9.14 18.76
N ARG A 231 -6.84 -9.82 17.91
CA ARG A 231 -7.35 -10.69 16.84
C ARG A 231 -8.22 -11.83 17.37
N LYS A 232 -7.83 -12.46 18.49
CA LYS A 232 -8.63 -13.49 19.15
C LYS A 232 -10.00 -12.96 19.60
N ILE A 233 -10.08 -11.69 20.02
CA ILE A 233 -11.36 -11.05 20.35
C ILE A 233 -12.19 -10.83 19.10
N LEU A 234 -11.61 -10.26 18.02
CA LEU A 234 -12.29 -9.98 16.75
C LEU A 234 -12.79 -11.27 16.07
N SER A 235 -12.05 -12.36 16.18
CA SER A 235 -12.42 -13.65 15.57
C SER A 235 -13.78 -14.17 15.99
N LYS A 236 -14.29 -13.77 17.17
CA LYS A 236 -15.64 -14.14 17.64
C LYS A 236 -16.75 -13.64 16.71
N GLU A 237 -16.55 -12.50 16.05
CA GLU A 237 -17.50 -11.97 15.05
C GLU A 237 -17.14 -12.39 13.62
N LEU A 238 -15.86 -12.48 13.28
CA LEU A 238 -15.39 -12.87 11.94
C LEU A 238 -15.71 -14.33 11.61
N ASN A 239 -15.65 -15.23 12.61
CA ASN A 239 -15.91 -16.67 12.41
C ASN A 239 -17.39 -17.05 12.48
N LYS A 240 -18.30 -16.09 12.63
CA LYS A 240 -19.74 -16.39 12.60
C LYS A 240 -20.16 -16.84 11.22
N LYS A 241 -20.79 -18.00 11.18
CA LYS A 241 -21.35 -18.56 9.95
C LYS A 241 -22.50 -17.68 9.43
N ALA A 242 -22.62 -17.60 8.13
CA ALA A 242 -23.80 -17.06 7.46
C ALA A 242 -25.04 -17.92 7.79
N THR A 243 -26.20 -17.29 7.83
CA THR A 243 -27.47 -17.98 8.02
C THR A 243 -28.04 -18.44 6.67
N SER A 244 -29.00 -19.37 6.70
CA SER A 244 -29.63 -19.86 5.47
C SER A 244 -30.41 -18.78 4.69
N SER A 245 -30.76 -17.68 5.37
CA SER A 245 -31.43 -16.52 4.78
C SER A 245 -30.46 -15.44 4.26
N ASP A 246 -29.14 -15.60 4.43
CA ASP A 246 -28.16 -14.64 3.90
C ASP A 246 -28.06 -14.75 2.39
N LEU A 247 -27.74 -13.62 1.75
CA LEU A 247 -27.49 -13.56 0.32
C LEU A 247 -26.28 -14.43 -0.05
N LYS A 248 -26.38 -15.14 -1.16
CA LYS A 248 -25.24 -15.85 -1.77
C LYS A 248 -24.53 -14.90 -2.73
N ALA A 249 -23.21 -14.87 -2.64
CA ALA A 249 -22.36 -14.14 -3.58
C ALA A 249 -21.49 -15.13 -4.35
N ALA A 250 -21.35 -14.90 -5.66
CA ALA A 250 -20.35 -15.55 -6.48
C ALA A 250 -19.29 -14.51 -6.85
N ALA A 251 -18.02 -14.83 -6.63
CA ALA A 251 -16.90 -14.01 -7.06
C ALA A 251 -16.29 -14.63 -8.32
N VAL A 252 -16.26 -13.85 -9.41
CA VAL A 252 -15.64 -14.25 -10.68
C VAL A 252 -14.49 -13.31 -10.96
N GLY A 253 -13.29 -13.87 -11.18
CA GLY A 253 -12.15 -13.08 -11.63
C GLY A 253 -12.41 -12.48 -13.00
N HIS A 254 -12.21 -11.20 -13.14
CA HIS A 254 -12.33 -10.47 -14.39
C HIS A 254 -11.24 -9.40 -14.46
N ALA A 255 -10.60 -9.28 -15.63
CA ALA A 255 -9.70 -8.18 -15.93
C ALA A 255 -10.33 -7.35 -17.06
N HIS A 256 -10.61 -6.08 -16.78
CA HIS A 256 -10.94 -5.08 -17.77
C HIS A 256 -9.68 -4.28 -18.09
N ILE A 257 -9.27 -4.27 -19.34
CA ILE A 257 -8.05 -3.59 -19.79
C ILE A 257 -8.43 -2.69 -20.95
N ASP A 258 -8.31 -1.38 -20.76
CA ASP A 258 -8.41 -0.41 -21.84
C ASP A 258 -7.06 -0.35 -22.56
N THR A 259 -7.06 -0.41 -23.89
CA THR A 259 -5.83 -0.31 -24.70
C THR A 259 -5.20 1.07 -24.60
N GLY A 260 -6.00 2.07 -24.55
CA GLY A 260 -5.60 3.45 -24.28
C GLY A 260 -6.80 4.20 -23.74
N TRP A 261 -6.60 5.02 -22.71
CA TRP A 261 -7.67 5.80 -22.10
C TRP A 261 -7.12 7.11 -21.53
N LEU A 262 -6.91 7.20 -20.23
CA LEU A 262 -6.26 8.34 -19.58
C LEU A 262 -4.72 8.17 -19.54
N TRP A 263 -4.22 7.15 -20.18
CA TRP A 263 -2.82 6.81 -20.38
C TRP A 263 -2.51 6.56 -21.85
N PRO A 264 -1.26 6.73 -22.30
CA PRO A 264 -0.87 6.45 -23.68
C PRO A 264 -0.86 4.94 -23.98
N VAL A 265 -1.04 4.60 -25.29
CA VAL A 265 -1.10 3.20 -25.75
C VAL A 265 0.17 2.41 -25.39
N ARG A 266 1.29 3.06 -25.20
CA ARG A 266 2.57 2.42 -24.85
C ARG A 266 2.65 1.93 -23.39
N GLU A 267 1.77 2.39 -22.51
CA GLU A 267 1.63 1.93 -21.13
C GLU A 267 0.68 0.73 -21.07
#